data_d05852bd306fd609da47e7e4c4ed51da
#
_entry.id   d05852bd306fd609da47e7e4c4ed51da
#
_cell.length_a   1.000
_cell.length_b   1.000
_cell.length_c   1.000
_cell.angle_alpha   90.00
_cell.angle_beta   90.00
_cell.angle_gamma   90.00
#
_symmetry.space_group_name_H-M   'P 1'
#
loop_
_entity.id
_entity.type
_entity.pdbx_description
1 polymer ?
#
loop_
_entity_poly.entity_id
_entity_poly.type
_entity_poly.pdbx_seq_one_letter_code
_entity_poly.pdbx_strand_id
1 'polypeptide(L)'
;MLKSYNFPSVYEATNQELANVAENILDGLKINLDDTDYIVGNLALVEGYSPHKSINAAPTDEEYKLLSEASLLLTQPKGEEEIYLTTGFPFATYILYRDKAMEVLQGRHIINYDASTFGGPNTTKREVNVGKVEIIPEIMGCTTAIREGNLQEKENFFIVSLGYGTCEAVVSTRAGLINRSAVSTHGI
;
A
#
# COMPACT_ATOMS: atom_id res chain seq x y z
N MET A 1 -20.17 1.96 3.24
CA MET A 1 -19.74 0.67 3.86
C MET A 1 -18.23 0.61 3.77
N LEU A 2 -17.52 0.42 4.88
CA LEU A 2 -16.06 0.24 4.90
C LEU A 2 -15.72 -1.14 4.29
N LYS A 3 -14.79 -1.15 3.33
CA LYS A 3 -14.20 -2.38 2.79
C LYS A 3 -12.73 -2.44 3.18
N SER A 4 -12.24 -3.61 3.53
CA SER A 4 -10.84 -3.85 3.84
C SER A 4 -10.28 -4.89 2.88
N TYR A 5 -9.11 -4.60 2.33
CA TYR A 5 -8.34 -5.50 1.49
C TYR A 5 -6.96 -5.70 2.13
N ASN A 6 -6.43 -6.88 2.01
CA ASN A 6 -5.09 -7.21 2.47
C ASN A 6 -4.41 -8.08 1.42
N PHE A 7 -3.21 -7.73 1.02
CA PHE A 7 -2.36 -8.56 0.17
C PHE A 7 -0.90 -8.38 0.57
N PRO A 8 -0.05 -9.40 0.39
CA PRO A 8 1.37 -9.32 0.72
C PRO A 8 2.11 -8.30 -0.14
N SER A 9 3.02 -7.52 0.46
CA SER A 9 3.93 -6.62 -0.26
C SER A 9 5.09 -7.41 -0.89
N VAL A 10 4.75 -8.30 -1.81
CA VAL A 10 5.67 -9.23 -2.48
C VAL A 10 5.46 -9.11 -3.98
N TYR A 11 6.54 -9.16 -4.74
CA TYR A 11 6.51 -9.08 -6.20
C TYR A 11 7.65 -9.86 -6.84
N GLU A 12 7.50 -10.21 -8.10
CA GLU A 12 8.55 -10.79 -8.93
C GLU A 12 8.33 -10.42 -10.40
N ALA A 13 9.39 -10.01 -11.09
CA ALA A 13 9.35 -9.86 -12.54
C ALA A 13 9.25 -11.24 -13.20
N THR A 14 8.36 -11.41 -14.17
CA THR A 14 8.14 -12.69 -14.82
C THR A 14 7.83 -12.53 -16.31
N ASN A 15 8.39 -13.42 -17.11
CA ASN A 15 8.04 -13.57 -18.53
C ASN A 15 7.27 -14.88 -18.79
N GLN A 16 6.85 -15.57 -17.73
CA GLN A 16 6.25 -16.89 -17.84
C GLN A 16 4.74 -16.82 -18.01
N GLU A 17 4.19 -17.84 -18.67
CA GLU A 17 2.77 -18.13 -18.61
C GLU A 17 2.45 -18.65 -17.21
N LEU A 18 1.38 -18.12 -16.62
CA LEU A 18 0.93 -18.49 -15.29
C LEU A 18 0.15 -19.80 -15.35
N ALA A 19 0.45 -20.72 -14.44
CA ALA A 19 -0.17 -22.05 -14.43
C ALA A 19 -1.52 -22.06 -13.68
N ASN A 20 -1.69 -21.17 -12.70
CA ASN A 20 -2.87 -21.17 -11.85
C ASN A 20 -3.91 -20.15 -12.30
N VAL A 21 -5.17 -20.55 -12.18
CA VAL A 21 -6.33 -19.66 -12.34
C VAL A 21 -6.72 -19.15 -10.96
N ALA A 22 -6.73 -17.83 -10.81
CA ALA A 22 -7.18 -17.19 -9.58
C ALA A 22 -8.69 -16.91 -9.63
N GLU A 23 -9.35 -16.97 -8.49
CA GLU A 23 -10.77 -16.67 -8.39
C GLU A 23 -11.06 -15.17 -8.44
N ASN A 24 -10.10 -14.35 -8.04
CA ASN A 24 -10.24 -12.91 -7.97
C ASN A 24 -8.88 -12.20 -8.13
N ILE A 25 -8.94 -10.89 -8.32
CA ILE A 25 -7.76 -10.05 -8.57
C ILE A 25 -6.77 -10.03 -7.40
N LEU A 26 -7.21 -10.23 -6.15
CA LEU A 26 -6.31 -10.28 -4.98
C LEU A 26 -5.35 -11.48 -5.03
N ASP A 27 -5.78 -12.55 -5.68
CA ASP A 27 -5.04 -13.81 -5.74
C ASP A 27 -4.28 -13.97 -7.06
N GLY A 28 -4.64 -13.22 -8.10
CA GLY A 28 -4.11 -13.38 -9.44
C GLY A 28 -3.57 -12.11 -10.10
N LEU A 29 -3.03 -11.18 -9.33
CA LEU A 29 -2.62 -9.89 -9.88
C LEU A 29 -1.27 -9.95 -10.60
N LYS A 30 -1.31 -9.74 -11.94
CA LYS A 30 -0.15 -9.52 -12.78
C LYS A 30 -0.25 -8.13 -13.42
N ILE A 31 0.75 -7.29 -13.20
CA ILE A 31 0.80 -5.89 -13.66
C ILE A 31 1.96 -5.72 -14.64
N ASN A 32 1.73 -4.95 -15.69
CA ASN A 32 2.80 -4.48 -16.59
C ASN A 32 3.20 -3.06 -16.18
N LEU A 33 4.43 -2.89 -15.78
CA LEU A 33 5.04 -1.61 -15.44
C LEU A 33 6.28 -1.40 -16.31
N ASP A 34 6.31 -0.29 -17.06
CA ASP A 34 7.43 0.11 -17.92
C ASP A 34 7.95 -1.06 -18.81
N ASP A 35 7.01 -1.73 -19.50
CA ASP A 35 7.23 -2.89 -20.39
C ASP A 35 7.71 -4.19 -19.69
N THR A 36 7.73 -4.22 -18.36
CA THR A 36 8.05 -5.41 -17.57
C THR A 36 6.79 -5.96 -16.89
N ASP A 37 6.58 -7.26 -17.01
CA ASP A 37 5.49 -7.95 -16.32
C ASP A 37 5.92 -8.35 -14.92
N TYR A 38 5.07 -8.03 -13.94
CA TYR A 38 5.25 -8.37 -12.53
C TYR A 38 4.06 -9.16 -12.01
N ILE A 39 4.32 -10.25 -11.31
CA ILE A 39 3.34 -10.89 -10.43
C ILE A 39 3.45 -10.27 -9.04
N VAL A 40 2.30 -10.01 -8.40
CA VAL A 40 2.23 -9.24 -7.15
C VAL A 40 1.36 -9.96 -6.13
N GLY A 41 1.70 -9.80 -4.86
CA GLY A 41 0.90 -10.30 -3.75
C GLY A 41 0.90 -11.82 -3.64
N ASN A 42 -0.27 -12.41 -3.48
CA ASN A 42 -0.44 -13.86 -3.34
C ASN A 42 0.06 -14.61 -4.58
N LEU A 43 -0.13 -14.06 -5.78
CA LEU A 43 0.34 -14.68 -7.01
C LEU A 43 1.87 -14.81 -7.01
N ALA A 44 2.60 -13.79 -6.55
CA ALA A 44 4.05 -13.86 -6.44
C ALA A 44 4.51 -14.93 -5.45
N LEU A 45 3.75 -15.17 -4.38
CA LEU A 45 4.07 -16.23 -3.40
C LEU A 45 3.81 -17.64 -3.93
N VAL A 46 2.83 -17.81 -4.82
CA VAL A 46 2.41 -19.13 -5.33
C VAL A 46 3.17 -19.51 -6.60
N GLU A 47 3.38 -18.56 -7.52
CA GLU A 47 3.95 -18.80 -8.84
C GLU A 47 5.38 -18.27 -9.00
N GLY A 48 5.83 -17.40 -8.09
CA GLY A 48 7.18 -16.83 -8.13
C GLY A 48 8.25 -17.86 -7.77
N TYR A 49 9.40 -17.76 -8.44
CA TYR A 49 10.58 -18.58 -8.14
C TYR A 49 11.46 -17.96 -7.06
N SER A 50 11.51 -16.61 -7.04
CA SER A 50 12.31 -15.84 -6.10
C SER A 50 11.63 -14.52 -5.78
N PRO A 51 10.44 -14.57 -5.16
CA PRO A 51 9.67 -13.37 -4.90
C PRO A 51 10.40 -12.43 -3.94
N HIS A 52 10.46 -11.17 -4.33
CA HIS A 52 11.03 -10.09 -3.52
C HIS A 52 9.98 -9.55 -2.57
N LYS A 53 10.36 -9.39 -1.29
CA LYS A 53 9.53 -8.74 -0.29
C LYS A 53 9.94 -7.28 -0.17
N SER A 54 9.02 -6.38 -0.48
CA SER A 54 9.28 -4.95 -0.30
C SER A 54 9.24 -4.59 1.17
N ILE A 55 10.30 -3.92 1.63
CA ILE A 55 10.44 -3.44 3.00
C ILE A 55 10.93 -2.01 2.94
N ASN A 56 10.10 -1.05 3.37
CA ASN A 56 10.47 0.36 3.45
C ASN A 56 10.90 0.99 2.10
N ALA A 57 10.21 0.67 1.02
CA ALA A 57 10.46 1.27 -0.29
C ALA A 57 10.33 2.80 -0.25
N ALA A 58 11.29 3.50 -0.84
CA ALA A 58 11.21 4.93 -1.03
C ALA A 58 10.27 5.27 -2.20
N PRO A 59 9.62 6.45 -2.21
CA PRO A 59 8.74 6.85 -3.32
C PRO A 59 9.42 6.94 -4.69
N THR A 60 10.75 6.95 -4.72
CA THR A 60 11.55 6.92 -5.95
C THR A 60 11.79 5.51 -6.47
N ASP A 61 11.50 4.50 -5.68
CA ASP A 61 11.80 3.11 -6.04
C ASP A 61 10.69 2.54 -6.93
N GLU A 62 11.08 1.72 -7.89
CA GLU A 62 10.16 1.05 -8.81
C GLU A 62 9.14 0.18 -8.08
N GLU A 63 9.59 -0.51 -7.04
CA GLU A 63 8.72 -1.34 -6.19
C GLU A 63 7.63 -0.53 -5.48
N TYR A 64 7.92 0.72 -5.08
CA TYR A 64 6.91 1.61 -4.50
C TYR A 64 5.82 1.94 -5.53
N LYS A 65 6.21 2.30 -6.76
CA LYS A 65 5.28 2.56 -7.85
C LYS A 65 4.44 1.33 -8.16
N LEU A 66 5.06 0.16 -8.32
CA LEU A 66 4.40 -1.11 -8.62
C LEU A 66 3.34 -1.48 -7.57
N LEU A 67 3.72 -1.46 -6.29
CA LEU A 67 2.80 -1.81 -5.19
C LEU A 67 1.71 -0.75 -4.98
N SER A 68 2.00 0.52 -5.28
CA SER A 68 1.00 1.58 -5.26
C SER A 68 -0.03 1.37 -6.37
N GLU A 69 0.38 1.07 -7.59
CA GLU A 69 -0.52 0.76 -8.71
C GLU A 69 -1.38 -0.47 -8.43
N ALA A 70 -0.78 -1.52 -7.83
CA ALA A 70 -1.53 -2.68 -7.36
C ALA A 70 -2.62 -2.29 -6.35
N SER A 71 -2.27 -1.45 -5.38
CA SER A 71 -3.21 -0.97 -4.35
C SER A 71 -4.34 -0.13 -4.94
N LEU A 72 -4.03 0.76 -5.87
CA LEU A 72 -5.01 1.58 -6.59
C LEU A 72 -5.97 0.71 -7.41
N LEU A 73 -5.45 -0.30 -8.09
CA LEU A 73 -6.26 -1.23 -8.88
C LEU A 73 -7.24 -2.03 -8.01
N LEU A 74 -6.80 -2.47 -6.82
CA LEU A 74 -7.61 -3.25 -5.87
C LEU A 74 -8.71 -2.42 -5.20
N THR A 75 -8.44 -1.13 -4.95
CA THR A 75 -9.34 -0.25 -4.22
C THR A 75 -10.24 0.59 -5.12
N GLN A 76 -10.09 0.45 -6.42
CA GLN A 76 -10.76 1.28 -7.40
C GLN A 76 -12.29 1.33 -7.21
N PRO A 77 -12.87 2.53 -7.19
CA PRO A 77 -14.32 2.70 -7.21
C PRO A 77 -14.92 2.22 -8.54
N LYS A 78 -16.20 1.89 -8.53
CA LYS A 78 -16.94 1.59 -9.74
C LYS A 78 -17.26 2.91 -10.47
N GLY A 79 -16.64 3.11 -11.63
CA GLY A 79 -16.88 4.29 -12.46
C GLY A 79 -15.66 5.19 -12.59
N GLU A 80 -15.88 6.41 -13.06
CA GLU A 80 -14.87 7.45 -13.29
C GLU A 80 -14.70 8.39 -12.08
N GLU A 81 -14.99 7.91 -10.89
CA GLU A 81 -14.94 8.74 -9.69
C GLU A 81 -13.47 9.03 -9.31
N GLU A 82 -13.23 10.29 -8.99
CA GLU A 82 -11.97 10.73 -8.39
C GLU A 82 -11.84 10.17 -6.98
N ILE A 83 -10.69 9.60 -6.65
CA ILE A 83 -10.44 9.08 -5.30
C ILE A 83 -9.58 10.03 -4.47
N TYR A 84 -9.83 10.03 -3.18
CA TYR A 84 -8.96 10.65 -2.18
C TYR A 84 -8.17 9.56 -1.48
N LEU A 85 -6.85 9.68 -1.51
CA LEU A 85 -5.93 8.69 -1.01
C LEU A 85 -5.23 9.20 0.26
N THR A 86 -5.33 8.44 1.34
CA THR A 86 -4.49 8.64 2.52
C THR A 86 -3.56 7.45 2.66
N THR A 87 -2.26 7.71 2.78
CA THR A 87 -1.24 6.68 3.02
C THR A 87 -0.22 7.18 4.03
N GLY A 88 0.68 6.30 4.47
CA GLY A 88 1.61 6.63 5.52
C GLY A 88 3.02 6.13 5.29
N PHE A 89 3.95 6.76 6.00
CA PHE A 89 5.31 6.29 6.16
C PHE A 89 5.65 6.20 7.64
N PRO A 90 6.62 5.35 8.01
CA PRO A 90 7.20 5.37 9.34
C PRO A 90 7.59 6.79 9.76
N PHE A 91 7.41 7.11 11.03
CA PHE A 91 7.66 8.47 11.54
C PHE A 91 9.05 9.00 11.19
N ALA A 92 10.06 8.13 11.18
CA ALA A 92 11.44 8.49 10.86
C ALA A 92 11.63 8.95 9.39
N THR A 93 10.85 8.41 8.46
CA THR A 93 10.98 8.68 7.00
C THR A 93 9.87 9.58 6.46
N TYR A 94 8.82 9.80 7.23
CA TYR A 94 7.66 10.58 6.82
C TYR A 94 8.01 11.94 6.23
N ILE A 95 8.83 12.76 6.94
CA ILE A 95 9.18 14.10 6.47
C ILE A 95 10.02 14.04 5.18
N LEU A 96 10.85 13.02 5.05
CA LEU A 96 11.71 12.84 3.89
C LEU A 96 10.91 12.45 2.63
N TYR A 97 9.89 11.62 2.80
CA TYR A 97 9.22 10.95 1.69
C TYR A 97 7.89 11.58 1.29
N ARG A 98 7.22 12.32 2.17
CA ARG A 98 5.85 12.81 1.95
C ARG A 98 5.66 13.57 0.64
N ASP A 99 6.54 14.52 0.34
CA ASP A 99 6.36 15.41 -0.82
C ASP A 99 6.55 14.63 -2.14
N LYS A 100 7.54 13.73 -2.16
CA LYS A 100 7.76 12.85 -3.31
C LYS A 100 6.66 11.80 -3.48
N ALA A 101 6.16 11.25 -2.38
CA ALA A 101 5.03 10.31 -2.43
C ALA A 101 3.75 11.00 -2.95
N MET A 102 3.48 12.24 -2.54
CA MET A 102 2.37 13.02 -3.08
C MET A 102 2.51 13.22 -4.59
N GLU A 103 3.71 13.59 -5.06
CA GLU A 103 4.00 13.76 -6.50
C GLU A 103 3.77 12.46 -7.29
N VAL A 104 4.19 11.32 -6.75
CA VAL A 104 4.06 10.01 -7.42
C VAL A 104 2.62 9.50 -7.44
N LEU A 105 1.87 9.74 -6.37
CA LEU A 105 0.54 9.16 -6.18
C LEU A 105 -0.60 10.04 -6.69
N GLN A 106 -0.42 11.36 -6.77
CA GLN A 106 -1.47 12.26 -7.20
C GLN A 106 -1.55 12.34 -8.73
N GLY A 107 -2.76 12.31 -9.26
CA GLY A 107 -3.03 12.45 -10.68
C GLY A 107 -3.65 11.21 -11.30
N ARG A 108 -3.48 11.11 -12.61
CA ARG A 108 -4.06 10.04 -13.42
C ARG A 108 -3.09 8.89 -13.57
N HIS A 109 -3.51 7.71 -13.13
CA HIS A 109 -2.78 6.45 -13.27
C HIS A 109 -3.42 5.58 -14.35
N ILE A 110 -2.60 5.08 -15.25
CA ILE A 110 -3.01 4.15 -16.29
C ILE A 110 -2.31 2.83 -16.01
N ILE A 111 -3.05 1.90 -15.42
CA ILE A 111 -2.51 0.63 -14.97
C ILE A 111 -2.85 -0.45 -16.00
N ASN A 112 -1.82 -1.07 -16.55
CA ASN A 112 -1.96 -2.22 -17.44
C ASN A 112 -1.80 -3.50 -16.61
N TYR A 113 -2.73 -4.43 -16.75
CA TYR A 113 -2.71 -5.68 -16.00
C TYR A 113 -3.25 -6.84 -16.82
N ASP A 114 -2.83 -8.04 -16.48
CA ASP A 114 -3.31 -9.28 -17.10
C ASP A 114 -4.46 -9.85 -16.27
N ALA A 115 -5.62 -9.93 -16.90
CA ALA A 115 -6.83 -10.50 -16.30
C ALA A 115 -7.05 -11.98 -16.67
N SER A 116 -6.15 -12.60 -17.42
CA SER A 116 -6.31 -14.00 -17.86
C SER A 116 -6.28 -15.00 -16.70
N THR A 117 -5.56 -14.67 -15.63
CA THR A 117 -5.52 -15.47 -14.39
C THR A 117 -6.89 -15.67 -13.75
N PHE A 118 -7.85 -14.80 -14.03
CA PHE A 118 -9.24 -14.89 -13.53
C PHE A 118 -10.28 -14.86 -14.67
N GLY A 119 -9.91 -15.37 -15.85
CA GLY A 119 -10.81 -15.57 -16.98
C GLY A 119 -11.09 -14.36 -17.84
N GLY A 120 -10.34 -13.28 -17.67
CA GLY A 120 -10.40 -12.08 -18.50
C GLY A 120 -9.39 -12.07 -19.65
N PRO A 121 -9.24 -10.94 -20.36
CA PRO A 121 -8.25 -10.78 -21.42
C PRO A 121 -6.82 -10.64 -20.85
N ASN A 122 -5.82 -11.06 -21.65
CA ASN A 122 -4.39 -11.03 -21.27
C ASN A 122 -3.86 -9.61 -21.04
N THR A 123 -4.49 -8.62 -21.63
CA THR A 123 -4.13 -7.23 -21.40
C THR A 123 -5.38 -6.41 -21.15
N THR A 124 -5.45 -5.82 -19.99
CA THR A 124 -6.53 -4.92 -19.57
C THR A 124 -5.93 -3.62 -19.08
N LYS A 125 -6.56 -2.52 -19.47
CA LYS A 125 -6.14 -1.18 -19.05
C LYS A 125 -7.17 -0.61 -18.09
N ARG A 126 -6.69 -0.11 -16.97
CA ARG A 126 -7.52 0.57 -15.99
C ARG A 126 -6.99 1.97 -15.72
N GLU A 127 -7.90 2.93 -15.73
CA GLU A 127 -7.59 4.29 -15.36
C GLU A 127 -8.10 4.56 -13.93
N VAL A 128 -7.24 5.15 -13.09
CA VAL A 128 -7.57 5.59 -11.74
C VAL A 128 -7.14 7.04 -11.60
N ASN A 129 -8.06 7.92 -11.20
CA ASN A 129 -7.77 9.32 -10.96
C ASN A 129 -7.68 9.60 -9.45
N VAL A 130 -6.49 9.95 -8.99
CA VAL A 130 -6.23 10.33 -7.60
C VAL A 130 -6.22 11.85 -7.49
N GLY A 131 -7.33 12.42 -7.05
CA GLY A 131 -7.48 13.88 -7.00
C GLY A 131 -6.78 14.52 -5.82
N LYS A 132 -6.74 13.83 -4.68
CA LYS A 132 -6.06 14.32 -3.49
C LYS A 132 -5.30 13.19 -2.81
N VAL A 133 -4.06 13.49 -2.41
CA VAL A 133 -3.21 12.61 -1.61
C VAL A 133 -2.91 13.28 -0.27
N GLU A 134 -3.07 12.53 0.80
CA GLU A 134 -2.66 12.91 2.14
C GLU A 134 -1.64 11.88 2.66
N ILE A 135 -0.48 12.36 3.06
CA ILE A 135 0.58 11.52 3.62
C ILE A 135 0.67 11.81 5.12
N ILE A 136 0.57 10.76 5.92
CA ILE A 136 0.62 10.85 7.39
C ILE A 136 1.70 9.92 7.96
N PRO A 137 2.22 10.18 9.16
CA PRO A 137 2.96 9.15 9.89
C PRO A 137 2.06 7.93 10.15
N GLU A 138 2.56 6.71 9.90
CA GLU A 138 1.77 5.47 10.09
C GLU A 138 1.18 5.35 11.49
N ILE A 139 1.96 5.71 12.49
CA ILE A 139 1.54 5.67 13.90
C ILE A 139 0.38 6.64 14.21
N MET A 140 0.19 7.68 13.39
CA MET A 140 -0.96 8.57 13.50
C MET A 140 -2.26 7.84 13.13
N GLY A 141 -2.22 6.97 12.12
CA GLY A 141 -3.34 6.10 11.78
C GLY A 141 -3.76 5.19 12.94
N CYS A 142 -2.78 4.57 13.62
CA CYS A 142 -3.03 3.78 14.83
C CYS A 142 -3.67 4.63 15.93
N THR A 143 -3.17 5.85 16.13
CA THR A 143 -3.73 6.77 17.13
C THR A 143 -5.19 7.12 16.83
N THR A 144 -5.48 7.46 15.60
CA THR A 144 -6.84 7.80 15.16
C THR A 144 -7.79 6.62 15.34
N ALA A 145 -7.34 5.40 15.00
CA ALA A 145 -8.14 4.19 15.18
C ALA A 145 -8.49 3.92 16.65
N ILE A 146 -7.57 4.21 17.57
CA ILE A 146 -7.80 4.06 19.02
C ILE A 146 -8.70 5.17 19.55
N ARG A 147 -8.48 6.42 19.13
CA ARG A 147 -9.23 7.59 19.62
C ARG A 147 -10.65 7.66 19.08
N GLU A 148 -10.83 7.38 17.80
CA GLU A 148 -12.07 7.64 17.06
C GLU A 148 -12.73 6.37 16.54
N GLY A 149 -12.04 5.24 16.66
CA GLY A 149 -12.57 3.92 16.32
C GLY A 149 -13.43 3.31 17.43
N ASN A 150 -13.45 1.99 17.48
CA ASN A 150 -14.31 1.25 18.42
C ASN A 150 -13.94 1.46 19.90
N LEU A 151 -12.67 1.76 20.20
CA LEU A 151 -12.22 1.93 21.59
C LEU A 151 -12.59 3.28 22.16
N GLN A 152 -12.58 4.35 21.35
CA GLN A 152 -12.87 5.73 21.73
C GLN A 152 -12.10 6.18 23.00
N GLU A 153 -10.81 5.77 23.08
CA GLU A 153 -9.98 6.02 24.26
C GLU A 153 -9.72 7.52 24.45
N LYS A 154 -10.03 8.05 25.64
CA LYS A 154 -9.90 9.46 25.98
C LYS A 154 -8.71 9.77 26.88
N GLU A 155 -8.15 8.76 27.53
CA GLU A 155 -7.01 8.93 28.41
C GLU A 155 -5.69 9.02 27.65
N ASN A 156 -4.61 9.32 28.35
CA ASN A 156 -3.27 9.27 27.78
C ASN A 156 -2.87 7.80 27.63
N PHE A 157 -2.25 7.45 26.50
CA PHE A 157 -1.81 6.09 26.27
C PHE A 157 -0.52 6.04 25.46
N PHE A 158 0.14 4.93 25.57
CA PHE A 158 1.28 4.56 24.74
C PHE A 158 0.81 3.73 23.55
N ILE A 159 1.39 4.00 22.38
CA ILE A 159 1.22 3.16 21.19
C ILE A 159 2.57 2.55 20.88
N VAL A 160 2.58 1.25 20.66
CA VAL A 160 3.72 0.53 20.06
C VAL A 160 3.18 -0.17 18.82
N SER A 161 3.69 0.20 17.67
CA SER A 161 3.40 -0.43 16.38
C SER A 161 4.58 -1.32 16.01
N LEU A 162 4.32 -2.63 15.94
CA LEU A 162 5.32 -3.63 15.56
C LEU A 162 5.05 -4.06 14.12
N GLY A 163 5.83 -3.53 13.20
CA GLY A 163 5.81 -3.92 11.79
C GLY A 163 7.01 -4.79 11.43
N TYR A 164 6.95 -5.42 10.27
CA TYR A 164 8.06 -6.23 9.75
C TYR A 164 9.31 -5.38 9.48
N GLY A 165 9.13 -4.19 8.90
CA GLY A 165 10.26 -3.30 8.56
C GLY A 165 10.59 -2.27 9.63
N THR A 166 9.62 -1.90 10.49
CA THR A 166 9.79 -0.87 11.50
C THR A 166 9.06 -1.21 12.79
N CYS A 167 9.65 -0.79 13.91
CA CYS A 167 9.00 -0.72 15.21
C CYS A 167 8.90 0.76 15.61
N GLU A 168 7.72 1.23 15.90
CA GLU A 168 7.46 2.61 16.28
C GLU A 168 6.77 2.70 17.64
N ALA A 169 7.09 3.73 18.41
CA ALA A 169 6.39 4.03 19.66
C ALA A 169 6.14 5.52 19.78
N VAL A 170 4.98 5.87 20.34
CA VAL A 170 4.60 7.27 20.59
C VAL A 170 3.66 7.38 21.78
N VAL A 171 3.69 8.53 22.45
CA VAL A 171 2.72 8.90 23.48
C VAL A 171 1.59 9.72 22.85
N SER A 172 0.35 9.30 23.08
CA SER A 172 -0.85 10.07 22.75
C SER A 172 -1.48 10.62 24.01
N THR A 173 -1.77 11.92 23.99
CA THR A 173 -2.48 12.63 25.06
C THR A 173 -3.83 13.12 24.55
N ARG A 174 -4.67 13.67 25.44
CA ARG A 174 -5.92 14.33 25.06
C ARG A 174 -5.72 15.49 24.09
N ALA A 175 -4.54 16.14 24.12
CA ALA A 175 -4.18 17.24 23.21
C ALA A 175 -3.57 16.80 21.87
N GLY A 176 -3.37 15.49 21.67
CA GLY A 176 -2.77 14.92 20.46
C GLY A 176 -1.49 14.13 20.73
N LEU A 177 -0.76 13.84 19.67
CA LEU A 177 0.52 13.14 19.75
C LEU A 177 1.63 14.03 20.31
N ILE A 178 2.47 13.45 21.14
CA ILE A 178 3.70 14.10 21.60
C ILE A 178 4.83 13.71 20.63
N ASN A 179 5.03 14.49 19.57
CA ASN A 179 6.01 14.19 18.50
C ASN A 179 7.43 13.92 19.02
N ARG A 180 7.86 14.63 20.06
CA ARG A 180 9.18 14.41 20.70
C ARG A 180 9.33 13.06 21.39
N SER A 181 8.23 12.34 21.60
CA SER A 181 8.23 10.99 22.16
C SER A 181 8.23 9.89 21.09
N ALA A 182 8.12 10.28 19.82
CA ALA A 182 8.11 9.32 18.73
C ALA A 182 9.50 8.73 18.54
N VAL A 183 9.55 7.42 18.53
CA VAL A 183 10.77 6.63 18.27
C VAL A 183 10.45 5.63 17.16
N SER A 184 11.39 5.46 16.24
CA SER A 184 11.30 4.45 15.19
C SER A 184 12.63 3.71 15.12
N THR A 185 12.55 2.39 14.98
CA THR A 185 13.70 1.50 14.84
C THR A 185 13.35 0.36 13.88
N HIS A 186 14.33 -0.52 13.62
CA HIS A 186 14.07 -1.70 12.79
C HIS A 186 12.97 -2.58 13.38
N GLY A 187 12.16 -3.16 12.50
CA GLY A 187 11.11 -4.12 12.82
C GLY A 187 11.64 -5.50 13.21
N ILE A 188 10.77 -6.50 13.17
CA ILE A 188 11.07 -7.88 13.57
C ILE A 188 11.54 -8.69 12.36
#